data_75fc74401e19aa38cf82427d3e4b0d14
#
_entry.id   75fc74401e19aa38cf82427d3e4b0d14
#
_cell.length_a   1.000
_cell.length_b   1.000
_cell.length_c   1.000
_cell.angle_alpha   90.00
_cell.angle_beta   90.00
_cell.angle_gamma   90.00
#
_symmetry.space_group_name_H-M   'P 1'
#
loop_
_entity.id
_entity.type
_entity.pdbx_description
1 polymer ?
#
loop_
_entity_poly.entity_id
_entity_poly.type
_entity_poly.pdbx_seq_one_letter_code
_entity_poly.pdbx_strand_id
1 'polypeptide(L)'
;CLLVAAGNDTTRYSIAAGLNALATQPHLLNELQGADDSLWETMPDEVIRWASPTMYFRRTATTDIELHGKTIREGDKVLLWFASGNRDEAVFERPYEVDFRRSPNRHMSFGQGGAHVCLGMWLARLEVRCLFQEFAKRVKSMRQTEPHQFLRSNFIGGIKSMPVAVELN
;
A
#
# COMPACT_ATOMS: atom_id res chain seq x y z
N CYS A 1 -21.04 6.10 -7.89
CA CYS A 1 -20.34 6.97 -6.89
C CYS A 1 -19.25 6.22 -6.12
N LEU A 2 -19.52 5.04 -5.53
CA LEU A 2 -18.56 4.34 -4.67
C LEU A 2 -17.26 3.96 -5.40
N LEU A 3 -17.35 3.43 -6.61
CA LEU A 3 -16.16 3.07 -7.42
C LEU A 3 -15.25 4.26 -7.69
N VAL A 4 -15.84 5.43 -7.98
CA VAL A 4 -15.07 6.65 -8.23
C VAL A 4 -14.41 7.15 -6.94
N ALA A 5 -15.13 7.17 -5.82
CA ALA A 5 -14.60 7.67 -4.56
C ALA A 5 -13.54 6.73 -3.96
N ALA A 6 -13.82 5.43 -3.90
CA ALA A 6 -12.92 4.48 -3.25
C ALA A 6 -11.74 4.06 -4.14
N GLY A 7 -11.94 3.96 -5.46
CA GLY A 7 -10.92 3.48 -6.39
C GLY A 7 -9.92 4.55 -6.84
N ASN A 8 -10.30 5.83 -6.82
CA ASN A 8 -9.42 6.89 -7.32
C ASN A 8 -8.27 7.19 -6.35
N ASP A 9 -8.58 7.63 -5.13
CA ASP A 9 -7.54 8.11 -4.21
C ASP A 9 -6.64 7.00 -3.68
N THR A 10 -7.19 5.85 -3.33
CA THR A 10 -6.40 4.74 -2.77
C THR A 10 -5.40 4.18 -3.76
N THR A 11 -5.80 3.95 -5.01
CA THR A 11 -4.90 3.46 -6.06
C THR A 11 -3.85 4.50 -6.42
N ARG A 12 -4.25 5.77 -6.59
CA ARG A 12 -3.32 6.87 -6.85
C ARG A 12 -2.26 7.00 -5.78
N TYR A 13 -2.63 6.93 -4.49
CA TYR A 13 -1.66 7.03 -3.40
C TYR A 13 -0.79 5.79 -3.27
N SER A 14 -1.30 4.60 -3.59
CA SER A 14 -0.49 3.39 -3.67
C SER A 14 0.58 3.52 -4.75
N ILE A 15 0.21 3.96 -5.94
CA ILE A 15 1.14 4.23 -7.04
C ILE A 15 2.17 5.28 -6.63
N ALA A 16 1.74 6.40 -6.06
CA ALA A 16 2.65 7.46 -5.63
C ALA A 16 3.66 6.98 -4.57
N ALA A 17 3.24 6.13 -3.62
CA ALA A 17 4.14 5.55 -2.63
C ALA A 17 5.15 4.58 -3.26
N GLY A 18 4.73 3.76 -4.22
CA GLY A 18 5.64 2.90 -4.98
C GLY A 18 6.64 3.69 -5.81
N LEU A 19 6.20 4.72 -6.54
CA LEU A 19 7.10 5.61 -7.28
C LEU A 19 8.07 6.35 -6.34
N ASN A 20 7.63 6.75 -5.16
CA ASN A 20 8.51 7.32 -4.13
C ASN A 20 9.59 6.33 -3.70
N ALA A 21 9.23 5.06 -3.52
CA ALA A 21 10.22 4.01 -3.22
C ALA A 21 11.25 3.88 -4.33
N LEU A 22 10.84 3.88 -5.61
CA LEU A 22 11.77 3.83 -6.74
C LEU A 22 12.68 5.08 -6.80
N ALA A 23 12.15 6.27 -6.52
CA ALA A 23 12.92 7.52 -6.57
C ALA A 23 13.92 7.67 -5.44
N THR A 24 13.68 7.02 -4.29
CA THR A 24 14.55 7.08 -3.09
C THR A 24 15.47 5.86 -2.96
N GLN A 25 15.15 4.76 -3.64
CA GLN A 25 15.85 3.49 -3.60
C GLN A 25 16.08 2.97 -5.03
N PRO A 26 17.11 3.46 -5.75
CA PRO A 26 17.31 3.17 -7.19
C PRO A 26 17.43 1.67 -7.52
N HIS A 27 17.90 0.85 -6.58
CA HIS A 27 18.00 -0.60 -6.79
C HIS A 27 16.63 -1.25 -7.06
N LEU A 28 15.54 -0.70 -6.52
CA LEU A 28 14.19 -1.20 -6.77
C LEU A 28 13.75 -1.01 -8.23
N LEU A 29 14.15 0.11 -8.86
CA LEU A 29 13.89 0.31 -10.29
C LEU A 29 14.67 -0.70 -11.14
N ASN A 30 15.96 -0.94 -10.80
CA ASN A 30 16.78 -1.93 -11.49
C ASN A 30 16.17 -3.35 -11.35
N GLU A 31 15.62 -3.68 -10.19
CA GLU A 31 14.94 -4.95 -9.97
C GLU A 31 13.70 -5.09 -10.88
N LEU A 32 12.89 -4.04 -11.03
CA LEU A 32 11.74 -4.04 -11.93
C LEU A 32 12.15 -4.13 -13.41
N GLN A 33 13.26 -3.51 -13.81
CA GLN A 33 13.78 -3.59 -15.18
C GLN A 33 14.26 -4.98 -15.55
N GLY A 34 14.73 -5.76 -14.58
CA GLY A 34 15.14 -7.16 -14.74
C GLY A 34 14.08 -8.18 -14.29
N ALA A 35 12.83 -7.73 -14.09
CA ALA A 35 11.78 -8.56 -13.49
C ALA A 35 11.33 -9.72 -14.37
N ASP A 36 11.16 -10.86 -13.74
CA ASP A 36 10.45 -12.03 -14.27
C ASP A 36 8.94 -11.95 -13.96
N ASP A 37 8.18 -12.87 -14.50
CA ASP A 37 6.71 -12.92 -14.28
C ASP A 37 6.34 -13.07 -12.79
N SER A 38 7.15 -13.79 -12.02
CA SER A 38 6.88 -14.04 -10.60
C SER A 38 6.96 -12.77 -9.76
N LEU A 39 7.86 -11.84 -10.10
CA LEU A 39 7.95 -10.55 -9.44
C LEU A 39 6.70 -9.70 -9.69
N TRP A 40 6.17 -9.73 -10.92
CA TRP A 40 4.96 -8.99 -11.27
C TRP A 40 3.68 -9.53 -10.60
N GLU A 41 3.73 -10.74 -10.05
CA GLU A 41 2.63 -11.29 -9.24
C GLU A 41 2.68 -10.80 -7.78
N THR A 42 3.86 -10.61 -7.20
CA THR A 42 4.03 -10.23 -5.79
C THR A 42 4.15 -8.73 -5.55
N MET A 43 4.78 -8.01 -6.48
CA MET A 43 5.07 -6.58 -6.36
C MET A 43 3.83 -5.70 -6.09
N PRO A 44 2.66 -5.91 -6.71
CA PRO A 44 1.51 -5.06 -6.45
C PRO A 44 1.04 -5.10 -4.99
N ASP A 45 1.05 -6.27 -4.37
CA ASP A 45 0.68 -6.41 -2.96
C ASP A 45 1.71 -5.72 -2.04
N GLU A 46 2.99 -5.76 -2.38
CA GLU A 46 4.01 -5.04 -1.60
C GLU A 46 3.88 -3.53 -1.72
N VAL A 47 3.64 -3.00 -2.92
CA VAL A 47 3.36 -1.58 -3.12
C VAL A 47 2.14 -1.14 -2.29
N ILE A 48 1.08 -1.93 -2.28
CA ILE A 48 -0.16 -1.65 -1.55
C ILE A 48 0.04 -1.79 -0.03
N ARG A 49 0.81 -2.79 0.43
CA ARG A 49 1.22 -2.92 1.83
C ARG A 49 1.99 -1.69 2.28
N TRP A 50 3.02 -1.33 1.51
CA TRP A 50 3.90 -0.20 1.80
C TRP A 50 3.15 1.13 1.87
N ALA A 51 2.26 1.36 0.92
CA ALA A 51 1.44 2.58 0.85
C ALA A 51 0.45 2.68 2.00
N SER A 52 -0.24 1.59 2.35
CA SER A 52 -1.33 1.60 3.34
C SER A 52 -2.27 2.79 3.17
N PRO A 53 -2.86 3.03 1.97
CA PRO A 53 -3.52 4.28 1.63
C PRO A 53 -4.74 4.57 2.52
N THR A 54 -5.48 3.55 2.94
CA THR A 54 -6.47 3.66 4.02
C THR A 54 -5.79 3.31 5.33
N MET A 55 -5.71 4.27 6.25
CA MET A 55 -4.95 4.11 7.48
C MET A 55 -5.67 3.23 8.49
N TYR A 56 -7.01 3.36 8.61
CA TYR A 56 -7.82 2.56 9.52
C TYR A 56 -9.27 2.47 9.10
N PHE A 57 -9.97 1.48 9.65
CA PHE A 57 -11.43 1.45 9.69
C PHE A 57 -11.93 1.25 11.11
N ARG A 58 -13.13 1.79 11.40
CA ARG A 58 -13.81 1.63 12.68
C ARG A 58 -14.81 0.48 12.62
N ARG A 59 -14.90 -0.25 13.73
CA ARG A 59 -15.97 -1.20 14.03
C ARG A 59 -16.64 -0.79 15.35
N THR A 60 -17.83 -1.30 15.60
CA THR A 60 -18.49 -1.21 16.89
C THR A 60 -18.67 -2.63 17.41
N ALA A 61 -18.23 -2.89 18.63
CA ALA A 61 -18.40 -4.19 19.25
C ALA A 61 -19.89 -4.49 19.46
N THR A 62 -20.32 -5.69 19.09
CA THR A 62 -21.72 -6.14 19.24
C THR A 62 -21.94 -6.99 20.49
N THR A 63 -20.87 -7.35 21.16
CA THR A 63 -20.83 -8.09 22.42
C THR A 63 -19.53 -7.76 23.14
N ASP A 64 -19.45 -8.08 24.42
CA ASP A 64 -18.19 -8.02 25.18
C ASP A 64 -17.19 -9.03 24.63
N ILE A 65 -15.93 -8.61 24.43
CA ILE A 65 -14.84 -9.44 23.88
C ILE A 65 -13.59 -9.22 24.72
N GLU A 66 -12.92 -10.30 25.10
CA GLU A 66 -11.58 -10.24 25.67
C GLU A 66 -10.53 -10.35 24.55
N LEU A 67 -9.63 -9.35 24.46
CA LEU A 67 -8.55 -9.33 23.49
C LEU A 67 -7.23 -8.93 24.17
N HIS A 68 -6.26 -9.83 24.18
CA HIS A 68 -4.94 -9.61 24.80
C HIS A 68 -5.03 -9.06 26.24
N GLY A 69 -5.93 -9.62 27.07
CA GLY A 69 -6.13 -9.21 28.46
C GLY A 69 -6.83 -7.86 28.63
N LYS A 70 -7.45 -7.33 27.59
CA LYS A 70 -8.28 -6.12 27.63
C LYS A 70 -9.71 -6.46 27.25
N THR A 71 -10.66 -5.96 28.03
CA THR A 71 -12.08 -6.08 27.75
C THR A 71 -12.51 -4.97 26.79
N ILE A 72 -13.05 -5.36 25.64
CA ILE A 72 -13.79 -4.50 24.72
C ILE A 72 -15.27 -4.73 25.00
N ARG A 73 -16.00 -3.70 25.43
CA ARG A 73 -17.40 -3.83 25.80
C ARG A 73 -18.32 -3.65 24.60
N GLU A 74 -19.51 -4.21 24.69
CA GLU A 74 -20.57 -3.94 23.72
C GLU A 74 -20.78 -2.42 23.53
N GLY A 75 -20.87 -1.96 22.29
CA GLY A 75 -20.96 -0.54 21.94
C GLY A 75 -19.63 0.19 21.80
N ASP A 76 -18.51 -0.39 22.23
CA ASP A 76 -17.19 0.23 22.10
C ASP A 76 -16.79 0.41 20.64
N LYS A 77 -16.09 1.53 20.37
CA LYS A 77 -15.52 1.85 19.05
C LYS A 77 -14.12 1.27 18.95
N VAL A 78 -13.94 0.31 18.04
CA VAL A 78 -12.67 -0.35 17.77
C VAL A 78 -12.08 0.17 16.47
N LEU A 79 -10.88 0.73 16.51
CA LEU A 79 -10.14 1.19 15.32
C LEU A 79 -9.15 0.10 14.89
N LEU A 80 -9.30 -0.37 13.66
CA LEU A 80 -8.40 -1.33 13.03
C LEU A 80 -7.37 -0.54 12.22
N TRP A 81 -6.18 -0.35 12.77
CA TRP A 81 -5.09 0.40 12.14
C TRP A 81 -4.36 -0.45 11.11
N PHE A 82 -4.72 -0.33 9.84
CA PHE A 82 -4.12 -1.08 8.74
C PHE A 82 -2.65 -0.73 8.56
N ALA A 83 -2.30 0.54 8.67
CA ALA A 83 -0.91 0.97 8.56
C ALA A 83 0.01 0.34 9.62
N SER A 84 -0.51 0.11 10.84
CA SER A 84 0.20 -0.60 11.91
C SER A 84 0.28 -2.10 11.61
N GLY A 85 -0.86 -2.72 11.26
CA GLY A 85 -0.89 -4.16 10.93
C GLY A 85 0.00 -4.52 9.74
N ASN A 86 0.15 -3.62 8.75
CA ASN A 86 1.03 -3.80 7.60
C ASN A 86 2.53 -3.66 7.94
N ARG A 87 2.85 -3.27 9.17
CA ARG A 87 4.22 -3.13 9.71
C ARG A 87 4.44 -3.91 10.99
N ASP A 88 3.57 -4.86 11.27
CA ASP A 88 3.69 -5.73 12.45
C ASP A 88 4.86 -6.71 12.27
N GLU A 89 5.86 -6.61 13.15
CA GLU A 89 7.07 -7.45 13.14
C GLU A 89 6.75 -8.91 13.49
N ALA A 90 5.61 -9.19 14.13
CA ALA A 90 5.15 -10.55 14.36
C ALA A 90 4.62 -11.23 13.09
N VAL A 91 4.30 -10.45 12.05
CA VAL A 91 3.70 -10.95 10.79
C VAL A 91 4.66 -10.79 9.61
N PHE A 92 5.41 -9.69 9.58
CA PHE A 92 6.29 -9.33 8.48
C PHE A 92 7.76 -9.30 8.92
N GLU A 93 8.58 -10.07 8.26
CA GLU A 93 10.03 -9.89 8.34
C GLU A 93 10.42 -8.57 7.66
N ARG A 94 11.26 -7.76 8.33
CA ARG A 94 11.70 -6.43 7.83
C ARG A 94 10.54 -5.54 7.33
N PRO A 95 9.54 -5.24 8.19
CA PRO A 95 8.30 -4.57 7.77
C PRO A 95 8.50 -3.15 7.26
N TYR A 96 9.64 -2.52 7.61
CA TYR A 96 10.01 -1.16 7.20
C TYR A 96 10.89 -1.11 5.93
N GLU A 97 11.09 -2.25 5.27
CA GLU A 97 11.72 -2.35 3.97
C GLU A 97 10.72 -2.68 2.89
N VAL A 98 10.93 -2.16 1.68
CA VAL A 98 10.18 -2.56 0.49
C VAL A 98 10.86 -3.79 -0.10
N ASP A 99 10.10 -4.85 -0.27
CA ASP A 99 10.56 -6.10 -0.86
C ASP A 99 9.52 -6.59 -1.88
N PHE A 100 9.76 -6.32 -3.15
CA PHE A 100 8.83 -6.68 -4.23
C PHE A 100 8.60 -8.19 -4.38
N ARG A 101 9.48 -9.02 -3.81
CA ARG A 101 9.36 -10.48 -3.79
C ARG A 101 8.74 -11.03 -2.51
N ARG A 102 8.26 -10.15 -1.62
CA ARG A 102 7.67 -10.56 -0.34
C ARG A 102 6.54 -11.58 -0.55
N SER A 103 6.74 -12.77 -0.03
CA SER A 103 5.76 -13.86 -0.06
C SER A 103 5.92 -14.75 1.19
N PRO A 104 4.85 -15.05 1.95
CA PRO A 104 3.50 -14.51 1.78
C PRO A 104 3.40 -13.03 2.18
N ASN A 105 2.50 -12.28 1.53
CA ASN A 105 2.23 -10.89 1.86
C ASN A 105 0.81 -10.74 2.42
N ARG A 106 0.66 -10.88 3.73
CA ARG A 106 -0.63 -10.88 4.44
C ARG A 106 -1.07 -9.46 4.85
N HIS A 107 -0.91 -8.49 3.98
CA HIS A 107 -1.25 -7.11 4.30
C HIS A 107 -2.76 -6.91 4.52
N MET A 108 -3.09 -5.90 5.34
CA MET A 108 -4.45 -5.57 5.75
C MET A 108 -5.12 -4.51 4.86
N SER A 109 -4.43 -3.97 3.84
CA SER A 109 -4.90 -2.81 3.06
C SER A 109 -6.24 -3.02 2.37
N PHE A 110 -6.59 -4.25 2.03
CA PHE A 110 -7.89 -4.60 1.45
C PHE A 110 -8.93 -5.06 2.48
N GLY A 111 -8.58 -5.06 3.76
CA GLY A 111 -9.32 -5.77 4.79
C GLY A 111 -9.11 -7.28 4.71
N GLN A 112 -9.48 -8.00 5.75
CA GLN A 112 -9.39 -9.47 5.78
C GLN A 112 -10.69 -10.06 6.31
N GLY A 113 -11.25 -10.99 5.53
CA GLY A 113 -12.46 -11.72 5.89
C GLY A 113 -13.73 -10.87 5.90
N GLY A 114 -14.86 -11.54 5.76
CA GLY A 114 -16.19 -10.95 5.86
C GLY A 114 -16.65 -10.14 4.64
N ALA A 115 -17.82 -9.55 4.79
CA ALA A 115 -18.54 -8.88 3.70
C ALA A 115 -17.94 -7.54 3.24
N HIS A 116 -16.96 -7.01 3.98
CA HIS A 116 -16.33 -5.72 3.71
C HIS A 116 -14.93 -5.83 3.09
N VAL A 117 -14.51 -6.99 2.65
CA VAL A 117 -13.29 -7.14 1.82
C VAL A 117 -13.41 -6.22 0.60
N CYS A 118 -12.32 -5.57 0.24
CA CYS A 118 -12.29 -4.63 -0.86
C CYS A 118 -12.76 -5.26 -2.18
N LEU A 119 -13.86 -4.77 -2.73
CA LEU A 119 -14.41 -5.26 -3.99
C LEU A 119 -13.45 -5.00 -5.16
N GLY A 120 -12.71 -3.89 -5.12
CA GLY A 120 -11.79 -3.45 -6.16
C GLY A 120 -10.38 -4.04 -6.07
N MET A 121 -10.10 -4.97 -5.17
CA MET A 121 -8.73 -5.44 -4.90
C MET A 121 -8.01 -6.01 -6.14
N TRP A 122 -8.72 -6.71 -7.01
CA TRP A 122 -8.16 -7.28 -8.24
C TRP A 122 -7.84 -6.21 -9.26
N LEU A 123 -8.72 -5.21 -9.39
CA LEU A 123 -8.50 -4.07 -10.27
C LEU A 123 -7.31 -3.23 -9.80
N ALA A 124 -7.23 -2.93 -8.51
CA ALA A 124 -6.13 -2.18 -7.93
C ALA A 124 -4.76 -2.85 -8.16
N ARG A 125 -4.69 -4.19 -7.98
CA ARG A 125 -3.48 -4.97 -8.30
C ARG A 125 -3.12 -4.88 -9.77
N LEU A 126 -4.11 -5.00 -10.65
CA LEU A 126 -3.91 -4.91 -12.09
C LEU A 126 -3.40 -3.52 -12.50
N GLU A 127 -4.01 -2.46 -12.00
CA GLU A 127 -3.60 -1.07 -12.27
C GLU A 127 -2.16 -0.81 -11.83
N VAL A 128 -1.82 -1.19 -10.60
CA VAL A 128 -0.44 -1.07 -10.07
C VAL A 128 0.52 -1.87 -10.95
N ARG A 129 0.22 -3.13 -11.24
CA ARG A 129 1.07 -3.98 -12.08
C ARG A 129 1.30 -3.38 -13.46
N CYS A 130 0.25 -3.01 -14.17
CA CYS A 130 0.35 -2.47 -15.54
C CYS A 130 1.16 -1.17 -15.57
N LEU A 131 0.91 -0.26 -14.61
CA LEU A 131 1.65 1.00 -14.54
C LEU A 131 3.14 0.77 -14.32
N PHE A 132 3.51 -0.07 -13.34
CA PHE A 132 4.93 -0.30 -13.05
C PHE A 132 5.64 -1.11 -14.14
N GLN A 133 4.95 -2.01 -14.84
CA GLN A 133 5.47 -2.68 -16.03
C GLN A 133 5.82 -1.68 -17.14
N GLU A 134 4.91 -0.76 -17.44
CA GLU A 134 5.17 0.28 -18.46
C GLU A 134 6.22 1.29 -17.99
N PHE A 135 6.24 1.61 -16.69
CA PHE A 135 7.25 2.47 -16.10
C PHE A 135 8.65 1.87 -16.24
N ALA A 136 8.83 0.62 -15.85
CA ALA A 136 10.11 -0.08 -15.93
C ALA A 136 10.67 -0.19 -17.37
N LYS A 137 9.78 -0.31 -18.38
CA LYS A 137 10.18 -0.36 -19.79
C LYS A 137 10.67 1.00 -20.33
N ARG A 138 10.06 2.10 -19.85
CA ARG A 138 10.26 3.43 -20.44
C ARG A 138 11.23 4.31 -19.68
N VAL A 139 11.37 4.07 -18.38
CA VAL A 139 12.17 4.91 -17.49
C VAL A 139 13.52 4.26 -17.23
N LYS A 140 14.57 4.98 -17.61
CA LYS A 140 15.96 4.58 -17.34
C LYS A 140 16.36 4.87 -15.90
N SER A 141 16.03 6.07 -15.42
CA SER A 141 16.31 6.49 -14.05
C SER A 141 15.28 7.46 -13.51
N MET A 142 15.12 7.49 -12.20
CA MET A 142 14.24 8.42 -11.49
C MET A 142 14.88 8.84 -10.16
N ARG A 143 14.77 10.12 -9.82
CA ARG A 143 15.19 10.64 -8.52
C ARG A 143 14.30 11.79 -8.06
N GLN A 144 14.16 11.96 -6.76
CA GLN A 144 13.53 13.16 -6.21
C GLN A 144 14.43 14.37 -6.44
N THR A 145 13.82 15.51 -6.78
CA THR A 145 14.51 16.81 -6.89
C THR A 145 14.28 17.67 -5.66
N GLU A 146 13.18 17.45 -4.96
CA GLU A 146 12.81 18.10 -3.71
C GLU A 146 12.13 17.10 -2.79
N PRO A 147 12.07 17.31 -1.47
CA PRO A 147 11.33 16.47 -0.55
C PRO A 147 9.85 16.37 -0.93
N HIS A 148 9.30 15.18 -0.90
CA HIS A 148 7.87 14.99 -1.11
C HIS A 148 7.05 15.56 0.06
N GLN A 149 5.80 15.92 -0.21
CA GLN A 149 4.84 16.40 0.79
C GLN A 149 3.71 15.41 0.95
N PHE A 150 3.41 15.06 2.21
CA PHE A 150 2.26 14.21 2.51
C PHE A 150 0.95 14.98 2.53
N LEU A 151 -0.13 14.27 2.24
CA LEU A 151 -1.48 14.75 2.48
C LEU A 151 -1.71 14.90 3.99
N ARG A 152 -2.23 16.04 4.42
CA ARG A 152 -2.65 16.23 5.81
C ARG A 152 -4.02 15.60 6.03
N SER A 153 -4.03 14.34 6.40
CA SER A 153 -5.23 13.55 6.65
C SER A 153 -4.94 12.51 7.73
N ASN A 154 -5.96 12.15 8.50
CA ASN A 154 -5.89 11.09 9.49
C ASN A 154 -6.59 9.80 9.05
N PHE A 155 -7.18 9.78 7.84
CA PHE A 155 -7.93 8.63 7.32
C PHE A 155 -7.31 8.05 6.05
N ILE A 156 -7.02 8.90 5.06
CA ILE A 156 -6.33 8.51 3.83
C ILE A 156 -4.89 9.01 3.89
N GLY A 157 -3.93 8.10 3.87
CA GLY A 157 -2.50 8.41 3.77
C GLY A 157 -2.06 8.49 2.32
N GLY A 158 -1.25 9.49 1.98
CA GLY A 158 -0.74 9.59 0.61
C GLY A 158 0.21 10.75 0.40
N ILE A 159 0.88 10.74 -0.73
CA ILE A 159 1.78 11.80 -1.19
C ILE A 159 0.96 12.83 -1.97
N LYS A 160 0.99 14.08 -1.51
CA LYS A 160 0.32 15.22 -2.14
C LYS A 160 1.12 15.74 -3.32
N SER A 161 2.43 15.83 -3.18
CA SER A 161 3.36 16.36 -4.18
C SER A 161 4.72 15.67 -4.05
N MET A 162 5.32 15.30 -5.18
CA MET A 162 6.63 14.67 -5.25
C MET A 162 7.33 15.13 -6.55
N PRO A 163 8.10 16.22 -6.49
CA PRO A 163 8.91 16.66 -7.62
C PRO A 163 10.01 15.63 -7.94
N VAL A 164 10.08 15.22 -9.19
CA VAL A 164 11.02 14.19 -9.65
C VAL A 164 11.66 14.59 -10.96
N ALA A 165 12.91 14.17 -11.14
CA ALA A 165 13.56 14.12 -12.44
C ALA A 165 13.53 12.69 -12.96
N VAL A 166 13.11 12.52 -14.20
CA VAL A 166 12.99 11.23 -14.88
C VAL A 166 13.82 11.27 -16.15
N GLU A 167 14.64 10.24 -16.37
CA GLU A 167 15.35 9.99 -17.62
C GLU A 167 14.67 8.82 -18.33
N LEU A 168 14.33 8.99 -19.59
CA LEU A 168 13.71 7.95 -20.42
C LEU A 168 14.76 7.15 -21.18
N ASN A 169 14.42 5.90 -21.53
CA ASN A 169 15.21 5.04 -22.42
C ASN A 169 15.22 5.58 -23.84
#